data_8987d9dbc3103eb9f197f7e62ddda4ec
#
_entry.id   8987d9dbc3103eb9f197f7e62ddda4ec
#
_cell.length_a   1.000
_cell.length_b   1.000
_cell.length_c   1.000
_cell.angle_alpha   90.00
_cell.angle_beta   90.00
_cell.angle_gamma   90.00
#
_symmetry.space_group_name_H-M   'P 1'
#
loop_
_entity.id
_entity.type
_entity.pdbx_description
1 polymer ?
#
loop_
_entity_poly.entity_id
_entity_poly.type
_entity_poly.pdbx_seq_one_letter_code
_entity_poly.pdbx_strand_id
1 'polypeptide(L)'
;MFYDIQPMIQSLTACLICIFLTGSPTLAQSATVKLPKWVSKVGARSEPKERRTFSVNKFGAKTDGASNSTRSIQQAIDECSKRGGGIVTFDKGEYVTGALFLKDNVNLQIDTGVTLLGSQDDADYPRMPTRVAGIEMTWPAALINVNNARNVKVSGGGTIDGRGQKWWSRYGAVRKDYDQRGLRWAADYDAERVRLMVIWRSSDIQIENVSLKRSGFWTVQVVYSDHVTVDGVKISDNGGPSTDGVDIDSSSYVLVQHCDIDNNDDDICLKSGRDSDGLRVNRPTEYVVIRDNLIRRGGGVVSFGSETSGGIRHVVALNNQGTGTKEGIRFKSAKTRGGYVHDVLVRGLKLENVPLPFTFTLNWNPSYSYATIPAGMKDVPAYWTVLSTPVVPAERGFCDFRDIRIEDATVTGANKIFTASGLPEKPIVNVTFANVTAQGDSAGSIEYASDWKMENVRLRTYDGDPVKITNSQNVESPVVLRK
;
A
#
# COMPACT_ATOMS: atom_id res chain seq x y z
N MET A 1 92.17 -4.85 -41.50
CA MET A 1 93.14 -4.76 -40.43
C MET A 1 93.03 -3.35 -39.85
N PHE A 2 92.91 -3.24 -38.58
CA PHE A 2 92.69 -2.08 -37.72
C PHE A 2 91.26 -1.59 -37.59
N TYR A 3 90.70 -1.84 -36.41
CA TYR A 3 89.52 -1.30 -35.81
C TYR A 3 89.82 0.11 -35.24
N ASP A 4 88.86 0.99 -35.43
CA ASP A 4 88.84 2.26 -34.69
C ASP A 4 87.52 2.40 -33.96
N ILE A 5 87.61 2.60 -32.63
CA ILE A 5 86.45 2.65 -31.70
C ILE A 5 86.28 4.13 -31.33
N GLN A 6 85.15 4.73 -31.64
CA GLN A 6 84.72 6.00 -31.07
C GLN A 6 83.61 5.84 -30.02
N PRO A 7 83.60 6.57 -28.91
CA PRO A 7 82.60 6.47 -27.88
C PRO A 7 81.41 7.38 -28.17
N MET A 8 80.24 6.79 -28.05
CA MET A 8 78.96 7.53 -28.10
C MET A 8 78.67 8.20 -26.75
N ILE A 9 78.51 9.52 -26.81
CA ILE A 9 78.00 10.34 -25.69
C ILE A 9 76.50 10.23 -25.66
N GLN A 10 75.91 9.62 -24.61
CA GLN A 10 74.51 9.62 -24.35
C GLN A 10 74.11 10.87 -23.58
N SER A 11 73.31 11.73 -24.20
CA SER A 11 72.64 12.83 -23.53
C SER A 11 71.34 12.30 -22.81
N LEU A 12 71.34 12.37 -21.51
CA LEU A 12 70.12 12.12 -20.69
C LEU A 12 69.19 13.34 -20.78
N THR A 13 68.06 13.20 -21.49
CA THR A 13 66.96 14.15 -21.40
C THR A 13 66.01 13.66 -20.32
N ALA A 14 66.00 14.34 -19.18
CA ALA A 14 65.05 14.05 -18.10
C ALA A 14 63.64 14.55 -18.49
N CYS A 15 62.75 13.59 -18.79
CA CYS A 15 61.35 13.89 -19.04
C CYS A 15 60.59 13.95 -17.68
N LEU A 16 60.28 15.17 -17.21
CA LEU A 16 59.40 15.37 -16.04
C LEU A 16 57.98 14.98 -16.42
N ILE A 17 57.54 13.80 -16.02
CA ILE A 17 56.14 13.40 -16.09
C ILE A 17 55.40 14.01 -14.90
N CYS A 18 54.65 15.10 -15.10
CA CYS A 18 53.67 15.62 -14.16
C CYS A 18 52.48 14.68 -14.16
N ILE A 19 52.41 13.79 -13.17
CA ILE A 19 51.19 12.97 -12.89
C ILE A 19 50.17 13.91 -12.23
N PHE A 20 49.22 14.41 -13.02
CA PHE A 20 48.00 15.01 -12.48
C PHE A 20 47.16 13.89 -11.89
N LEU A 21 47.26 13.69 -10.58
CA LEU A 21 46.28 12.92 -9.79
C LEU A 21 44.96 13.71 -9.80
N THR A 22 44.13 13.47 -10.82
CA THR A 22 42.71 13.85 -10.74
C THR A 22 42.04 12.91 -9.74
N GLY A 23 42.13 13.22 -8.47
CA GLY A 23 41.34 12.60 -7.44
C GLY A 23 39.89 12.96 -7.69
N SER A 24 39.11 12.03 -8.29
CA SER A 24 37.65 12.12 -8.25
C SER A 24 37.26 12.15 -6.78
N PRO A 25 36.46 13.12 -6.32
CA PRO A 25 36.01 13.12 -4.94
C PRO A 25 35.17 11.86 -4.72
N THR A 26 35.70 10.91 -4.00
CA THR A 26 34.96 9.80 -3.42
C THR A 26 33.97 10.44 -2.44
N LEU A 27 32.73 10.62 -2.90
CA LEU A 27 31.65 11.04 -2.01
C LEU A 27 31.50 9.98 -0.93
N ALA A 28 31.61 10.42 0.32
CA ALA A 28 31.36 9.55 1.46
C ALA A 28 29.97 8.94 1.32
N GLN A 29 29.89 7.61 1.26
CA GLN A 29 28.63 6.91 1.24
C GLN A 29 27.92 7.20 2.57
N SER A 30 26.65 7.68 2.51
CA SER A 30 25.86 7.92 3.71
C SER A 30 25.75 6.62 4.52
N ALA A 31 25.92 6.70 5.83
CA ALA A 31 25.87 5.53 6.69
C ALA A 31 24.45 4.90 6.68
N THR A 32 24.36 3.63 6.30
CA THR A 32 23.10 2.90 6.31
C THR A 32 22.54 2.77 7.72
N VAL A 33 21.32 3.22 7.93
CA VAL A 33 20.64 3.16 9.23
C VAL A 33 20.38 1.71 9.62
N LYS A 34 20.72 1.33 10.86
CA LYS A 34 20.42 -0.01 11.38
C LYS A 34 18.92 -0.23 11.52
N LEU A 35 18.43 -1.38 11.05
CA LEU A 35 17.02 -1.74 11.20
C LEU A 35 16.62 -1.87 12.67
N PRO A 36 15.45 -1.35 13.06
CA PRO A 36 14.92 -1.51 14.41
C PRO A 36 14.70 -2.97 14.77
N LYS A 37 14.88 -3.32 16.05
CA LYS A 37 14.74 -4.72 16.53
C LYS A 37 13.33 -5.29 16.33
N TRP A 38 12.31 -4.46 16.25
CA TRP A 38 10.93 -4.91 16.06
C TRP A 38 10.66 -5.47 14.65
N VAL A 39 11.49 -5.14 13.65
CA VAL A 39 11.35 -5.62 12.26
C VAL A 39 11.34 -7.16 12.17
N SER A 40 12.02 -7.85 13.07
CA SER A 40 12.03 -9.31 13.11
C SER A 40 10.84 -9.93 13.88
N LYS A 41 9.91 -9.11 14.37
CA LYS A 41 8.77 -9.54 15.19
C LYS A 41 7.42 -9.38 14.50
N VAL A 42 7.41 -8.89 13.26
CA VAL A 42 6.18 -8.70 12.49
C VAL A 42 5.73 -10.00 11.82
N GLY A 43 4.46 -10.04 11.43
CA GLY A 43 3.83 -11.20 10.81
C GLY A 43 3.25 -12.19 11.82
N ALA A 44 2.58 -13.20 11.30
CA ALA A 44 1.96 -14.25 12.11
C ALA A 44 3.01 -15.04 12.90
N ARG A 45 2.70 -15.37 14.14
CA ARG A 45 3.58 -16.10 15.07
C ARG A 45 3.31 -17.59 15.10
N SER A 46 2.15 -17.99 14.58
CA SER A 46 1.70 -19.38 14.54
C SER A 46 0.85 -19.64 13.32
N GLU A 47 0.71 -20.89 12.96
CA GLU A 47 -0.13 -21.36 11.88
C GLU A 47 -1.04 -22.52 12.31
N PRO A 48 -2.17 -22.77 11.62
CA PRO A 48 -3.05 -23.89 11.92
C PRO A 48 -2.31 -25.24 11.90
N LYS A 49 -2.63 -26.12 12.82
CA LYS A 49 -2.07 -27.48 12.84
C LYS A 49 -2.77 -28.34 11.79
N GLU A 50 -2.05 -28.71 10.77
CA GLU A 50 -2.55 -29.43 9.59
C GLU A 50 -2.75 -30.95 9.83
N ARG A 51 -3.40 -31.32 10.92
CA ARG A 51 -3.57 -32.74 11.31
C ARG A 51 -4.78 -33.44 10.67
N ARG A 52 -5.75 -32.66 10.15
CA ARG A 52 -7.02 -33.20 9.60
C ARG A 52 -7.41 -32.44 8.35
N THR A 53 -8.00 -33.16 7.41
CA THR A 53 -8.47 -32.60 6.14
C THR A 53 -9.99 -32.70 6.05
N PHE A 54 -10.62 -31.60 5.62
CA PHE A 54 -12.06 -31.47 5.43
C PHE A 54 -12.31 -31.05 3.97
N SER A 55 -12.65 -32.04 3.12
CA SER A 55 -12.97 -31.75 1.71
C SER A 55 -14.38 -31.15 1.60
N VAL A 56 -14.51 -29.97 1.02
CA VAL A 56 -15.80 -29.29 0.80
C VAL A 56 -16.75 -30.12 -0.06
N ASN A 57 -16.21 -30.97 -0.94
CA ASN A 57 -16.97 -31.84 -1.83
C ASN A 57 -17.74 -32.92 -1.04
N LYS A 58 -17.20 -33.38 0.11
CA LYS A 58 -17.90 -34.27 1.03
C LYS A 58 -19.10 -33.61 1.74
N PHE A 59 -19.15 -32.27 1.77
CA PHE A 59 -20.26 -31.46 2.25
C PHE A 59 -21.22 -31.03 1.13
N GLY A 60 -20.98 -31.47 -0.10
CA GLY A 60 -21.87 -31.25 -1.24
C GLY A 60 -21.49 -30.04 -2.13
N ALA A 61 -20.32 -29.44 -1.94
CA ALA A 61 -19.84 -28.38 -2.84
C ALA A 61 -19.66 -28.90 -4.29
N LYS A 62 -20.04 -28.08 -5.25
CA LYS A 62 -20.02 -28.40 -6.68
C LYS A 62 -18.86 -27.71 -7.39
N THR A 63 -18.25 -28.41 -8.33
CA THR A 63 -17.08 -27.97 -9.13
C THR A 63 -17.47 -27.41 -10.49
N ASP A 64 -18.74 -27.07 -10.71
CA ASP A 64 -19.34 -26.75 -12.01
C ASP A 64 -19.26 -25.26 -12.42
N GLY A 65 -18.74 -24.40 -11.55
CA GLY A 65 -18.68 -22.96 -11.80
C GLY A 65 -20.04 -22.26 -11.89
N ALA A 66 -21.14 -22.93 -11.52
CA ALA A 66 -22.50 -22.43 -11.63
C ALA A 66 -23.32 -22.55 -10.33
N SER A 67 -23.26 -23.71 -9.70
CA SER A 67 -24.02 -23.98 -8.46
C SER A 67 -23.42 -23.22 -7.26
N ASN A 68 -24.27 -22.50 -6.52
CA ASN A 68 -23.84 -21.83 -5.30
C ASN A 68 -23.47 -22.84 -4.21
N SER A 69 -22.19 -22.89 -3.86
CA SER A 69 -21.61 -23.83 -2.88
C SER A 69 -21.33 -23.20 -1.51
N THR A 70 -21.78 -21.97 -1.27
CA THR A 70 -21.50 -21.21 -0.03
C THR A 70 -21.76 -22.03 1.23
N ARG A 71 -22.96 -22.63 1.33
CA ARG A 71 -23.34 -23.41 2.50
C ARG A 71 -22.44 -24.63 2.73
N SER A 72 -22.11 -25.35 1.66
CA SER A 72 -21.28 -26.56 1.74
C SER A 72 -19.84 -26.23 2.15
N ILE A 73 -19.28 -25.15 1.59
CA ILE A 73 -17.93 -24.68 1.94
C ILE A 73 -17.94 -24.21 3.40
N GLN A 74 -18.93 -23.41 3.82
CA GLN A 74 -19.02 -22.92 5.20
C GLN A 74 -19.18 -24.08 6.20
N GLN A 75 -19.96 -25.11 5.89
CA GLN A 75 -20.08 -26.29 6.74
C GLN A 75 -18.74 -27.02 6.92
N ALA A 76 -17.91 -27.13 5.88
CA ALA A 76 -16.57 -27.70 6.00
C ALA A 76 -15.67 -26.87 6.92
N ILE A 77 -15.71 -25.53 6.79
CA ILE A 77 -14.97 -24.59 7.64
C ILE A 77 -15.42 -24.74 9.11
N ASP A 78 -16.73 -24.74 9.35
CA ASP A 78 -17.31 -24.84 10.70
C ASP A 78 -16.96 -26.17 11.38
N GLU A 79 -17.06 -27.29 10.65
CA GLU A 79 -16.67 -28.60 11.17
C GLU A 79 -15.18 -28.73 11.43
N CYS A 80 -14.34 -28.15 10.56
CA CYS A 80 -12.90 -28.09 10.75
C CYS A 80 -12.56 -27.38 12.07
N SER A 81 -13.06 -26.18 12.27
CA SER A 81 -12.80 -25.39 13.48
C SER A 81 -13.36 -26.08 14.73
N LYS A 82 -14.59 -26.61 14.68
CA LYS A 82 -15.23 -27.36 15.79
C LYS A 82 -14.38 -28.54 16.26
N ARG A 83 -13.66 -29.20 15.36
CA ARG A 83 -12.74 -30.31 15.69
C ARG A 83 -11.33 -29.84 16.09
N GLY A 84 -11.14 -28.56 16.37
CA GLY A 84 -9.88 -27.98 16.84
C GLY A 84 -8.93 -27.56 15.72
N GLY A 85 -9.43 -27.45 14.48
CA GLY A 85 -8.69 -26.97 13.33
C GLY A 85 -8.20 -28.05 12.37
N GLY A 86 -7.62 -27.61 11.27
CA GLY A 86 -7.11 -28.44 10.18
C GLY A 86 -7.12 -27.72 8.84
N ILE A 87 -7.18 -28.50 7.77
CA ILE A 87 -7.16 -28.01 6.39
C ILE A 87 -8.54 -28.22 5.76
N VAL A 88 -9.12 -27.18 5.21
CA VAL A 88 -10.30 -27.24 4.33
C VAL A 88 -9.80 -27.28 2.89
N THR A 89 -10.12 -28.35 2.16
CA THR A 89 -9.63 -28.63 0.80
C THR A 89 -10.75 -28.71 -0.22
N PHE A 90 -10.37 -28.54 -1.48
CA PHE A 90 -11.23 -28.56 -2.66
C PHE A 90 -10.72 -29.57 -3.69
N ASP A 91 -11.61 -30.27 -4.35
CA ASP A 91 -11.26 -30.94 -5.60
C ASP A 91 -11.05 -29.89 -6.70
N LYS A 92 -10.27 -30.21 -7.75
CA LYS A 92 -10.04 -29.28 -8.85
C LYS A 92 -11.36 -28.88 -9.52
N GLY A 93 -11.52 -27.58 -9.82
CA GLY A 93 -12.70 -27.04 -10.48
C GLY A 93 -13.03 -25.63 -10.00
N GLU A 94 -14.20 -25.15 -10.39
CA GLU A 94 -14.71 -23.80 -10.10
C GLU A 94 -15.88 -23.88 -9.13
N TYR A 95 -15.84 -23.07 -8.09
CA TYR A 95 -16.85 -23.04 -7.02
C TYR A 95 -17.44 -21.66 -6.89
N VAL A 96 -18.73 -21.49 -7.22
CA VAL A 96 -19.43 -20.22 -6.93
C VAL A 96 -19.76 -20.17 -5.45
N THR A 97 -19.38 -19.07 -4.80
CA THR A 97 -19.64 -18.84 -3.38
C THR A 97 -19.95 -17.38 -3.08
N GLY A 98 -20.84 -17.15 -2.12
CA GLY A 98 -20.98 -15.86 -1.43
C GLY A 98 -19.98 -15.73 -0.30
N ALA A 99 -20.32 -14.95 0.72
CA ALA A 99 -19.46 -14.69 1.86
C ALA A 99 -19.12 -15.95 2.65
N LEU A 100 -17.81 -16.20 2.82
CA LEU A 100 -17.27 -17.25 3.69
C LEU A 100 -16.66 -16.61 4.95
N PHE A 101 -16.87 -17.27 6.09
CA PHE A 101 -16.36 -16.84 7.40
C PHE A 101 -15.40 -17.87 7.95
N LEU A 102 -14.11 -17.56 7.91
CA LEU A 102 -13.06 -18.41 8.45
C LEU A 102 -13.04 -18.36 9.97
N LYS A 103 -12.71 -19.47 10.58
CA LYS A 103 -12.75 -19.71 12.03
C LYS A 103 -11.35 -20.03 12.55
N ASP A 104 -11.22 -20.05 13.88
CA ASP A 104 -9.97 -20.39 14.55
C ASP A 104 -9.36 -21.70 14.07
N ASN A 105 -8.04 -21.67 13.88
CA ASN A 105 -7.21 -22.82 13.53
C ASN A 105 -7.56 -23.48 12.17
N VAL A 106 -8.16 -22.75 11.24
CA VAL A 106 -8.50 -23.22 9.90
C VAL A 106 -7.50 -22.75 8.88
N ASN A 107 -6.97 -23.68 8.08
CA ASN A 107 -6.31 -23.39 6.82
C ASN A 107 -7.30 -23.64 5.67
N LEU A 108 -7.73 -22.59 4.96
CA LEU A 108 -8.48 -22.70 3.71
C LEU A 108 -7.47 -22.88 2.57
N GLN A 109 -7.28 -24.12 2.14
CA GLN A 109 -6.29 -24.46 1.12
C GLN A 109 -6.94 -24.53 -0.26
N ILE A 110 -6.58 -23.57 -1.11
CA ILE A 110 -7.07 -23.41 -2.47
C ILE A 110 -5.94 -23.78 -3.41
N ASP A 111 -5.85 -25.04 -3.78
CA ASP A 111 -4.73 -25.56 -4.58
C ASP A 111 -4.80 -25.14 -6.05
N THR A 112 -3.69 -25.28 -6.75
CA THR A 112 -3.62 -25.04 -8.20
C THR A 112 -4.67 -25.86 -8.95
N GLY A 113 -5.49 -25.19 -9.77
CA GLY A 113 -6.63 -25.78 -10.48
C GLY A 113 -7.96 -25.64 -9.73
N VAL A 114 -7.96 -24.99 -8.55
CA VAL A 114 -9.16 -24.58 -7.83
C VAL A 114 -9.41 -23.09 -8.02
N THR A 115 -10.64 -22.70 -8.34
CA THR A 115 -11.07 -21.29 -8.40
C THR A 115 -12.32 -21.09 -7.55
N LEU A 116 -12.25 -20.18 -6.60
CA LEU A 116 -13.43 -19.66 -5.90
C LEU A 116 -13.96 -18.47 -6.69
N LEU A 117 -15.19 -18.54 -7.16
CA LEU A 117 -15.89 -17.50 -7.93
C LEU A 117 -16.89 -16.77 -7.03
N GLY A 118 -16.73 -15.47 -6.85
CA GLY A 118 -17.68 -14.64 -6.10
C GLY A 118 -19.09 -14.68 -6.73
N SER A 119 -20.09 -14.94 -5.90
CA SER A 119 -21.49 -14.86 -6.31
C SER A 119 -21.82 -13.47 -6.84
N GLN A 120 -22.70 -13.43 -7.82
CA GLN A 120 -23.21 -12.17 -8.38
C GLN A 120 -24.55 -11.76 -7.73
N ASP A 121 -25.05 -12.53 -6.76
CA ASP A 121 -26.22 -12.15 -5.97
C ASP A 121 -25.79 -11.36 -4.71
N ASP A 122 -26.30 -10.16 -4.55
CA ASP A 122 -26.01 -9.33 -3.37
C ASP A 122 -26.53 -9.94 -2.07
N ALA A 123 -27.57 -10.80 -2.14
CA ALA A 123 -28.13 -11.52 -0.99
C ALA A 123 -27.15 -12.56 -0.37
N ASP A 124 -26.16 -13.00 -1.13
CA ASP A 124 -25.11 -13.91 -0.66
C ASP A 124 -24.06 -13.23 0.22
N TYR A 125 -24.17 -11.91 0.43
CA TYR A 125 -23.22 -11.09 1.21
C TYR A 125 -23.97 -10.38 2.36
N PRO A 126 -24.17 -11.03 3.50
CA PRO A 126 -24.90 -10.45 4.61
C PRO A 126 -24.24 -9.16 5.10
N ARG A 127 -25.07 -8.20 5.51
CA ARG A 127 -24.59 -6.93 6.04
C ARG A 127 -24.06 -7.10 7.45
N MET A 128 -22.91 -6.50 7.73
CA MET A 128 -22.25 -6.62 9.02
C MET A 128 -21.50 -5.34 9.40
N PRO A 129 -21.30 -5.08 10.70
CA PRO A 129 -20.42 -4.00 11.15
C PRO A 129 -18.99 -4.19 10.63
N THR A 130 -18.42 -3.12 10.09
CA THR A 130 -17.05 -3.12 9.54
C THR A 130 -16.54 -1.69 9.46
N ARG A 131 -15.37 -1.48 8.86
CA ARG A 131 -14.83 -0.17 8.50
C ARG A 131 -14.67 -0.07 7.00
N VAL A 132 -15.14 1.03 6.41
CA VAL A 132 -15.06 1.28 4.98
C VAL A 132 -14.48 2.68 4.77
N ALA A 133 -13.43 2.79 3.96
CA ALA A 133 -12.77 4.04 3.65
C ALA A 133 -12.60 4.97 4.88
N GLY A 134 -12.19 4.35 6.00
CA GLY A 134 -11.82 5.02 7.25
C GLY A 134 -12.94 5.31 8.24
N ILE A 135 -14.22 4.97 7.97
CA ILE A 135 -15.32 5.10 8.95
C ILE A 135 -15.95 3.75 9.32
N GLU A 136 -16.39 3.63 10.57
CA GLU A 136 -17.15 2.47 11.05
C GLU A 136 -18.60 2.56 10.55
N MET A 137 -19.06 1.50 9.86
CA MET A 137 -20.41 1.43 9.32
C MET A 137 -20.83 -0.02 9.06
N THR A 138 -22.08 -0.22 8.71
CA THR A 138 -22.59 -1.51 8.22
C THR A 138 -22.42 -1.62 6.72
N TRP A 139 -21.83 -2.72 6.26
CA TRP A 139 -21.48 -2.95 4.85
C TRP A 139 -21.65 -4.42 4.46
N PRO A 140 -21.85 -4.77 3.17
CA PRO A 140 -21.80 -6.15 2.73
C PRO A 140 -20.51 -6.86 3.16
N ALA A 141 -20.62 -8.07 3.64
CA ALA A 141 -19.49 -8.93 3.95
C ALA A 141 -18.57 -9.08 2.73
N ALA A 142 -17.30 -9.32 2.96
CA ALA A 142 -16.37 -9.68 1.89
C ALA A 142 -16.63 -11.11 1.40
N LEU A 143 -16.02 -11.48 0.26
CA LEU A 143 -16.06 -12.88 -0.18
C LEU A 143 -15.39 -13.80 0.85
N ILE A 144 -14.24 -13.42 1.38
CA ILE A 144 -13.54 -14.11 2.48
C ILE A 144 -13.47 -13.17 3.68
N ASN A 145 -13.98 -13.64 4.83
CA ASN A 145 -13.99 -12.89 6.08
C ASN A 145 -13.27 -13.67 7.17
N VAL A 146 -12.37 -12.99 7.90
CA VAL A 146 -11.73 -13.49 9.13
C VAL A 146 -12.11 -12.55 10.25
N ASN A 147 -13.09 -12.93 11.09
CA ASN A 147 -13.67 -12.04 12.08
C ASN A 147 -13.46 -12.55 13.49
N ASN A 148 -12.78 -11.78 14.35
CA ASN A 148 -12.51 -12.15 15.75
C ASN A 148 -11.90 -13.56 15.87
N ALA A 149 -11.04 -13.94 14.93
CA ALA A 149 -10.46 -15.27 14.84
C ALA A 149 -8.94 -15.23 15.02
N ARG A 150 -8.38 -16.39 15.39
CA ARG A 150 -6.93 -16.56 15.57
C ARG A 150 -6.42 -17.76 14.80
N ASN A 151 -5.14 -17.63 14.40
CA ASN A 151 -4.41 -18.74 13.81
C ASN A 151 -5.14 -19.28 12.57
N VAL A 152 -5.39 -18.41 11.60
CA VAL A 152 -6.10 -18.70 10.35
C VAL A 152 -5.14 -18.55 9.18
N LYS A 153 -5.25 -19.46 8.23
CA LYS A 153 -4.46 -19.45 7.01
C LYS A 153 -5.35 -19.55 5.76
N VAL A 154 -4.97 -18.81 4.72
CA VAL A 154 -5.47 -19.00 3.36
C VAL A 154 -4.25 -19.29 2.50
N SER A 155 -4.19 -20.44 1.86
CA SER A 155 -3.00 -20.92 1.17
C SER A 155 -3.31 -21.72 -0.10
N GLY A 156 -2.27 -22.12 -0.81
CA GLY A 156 -2.38 -22.99 -1.98
C GLY A 156 -1.74 -22.35 -3.22
N GLY A 157 -2.20 -22.57 -4.38
CA GLY A 157 -1.72 -21.96 -5.63
C GLY A 157 -2.89 -21.65 -6.55
N GLY A 158 -4.10 -21.69 -5.99
CA GLY A 158 -5.35 -21.47 -6.69
C GLY A 158 -5.78 -20.01 -6.73
N THR A 159 -7.02 -19.79 -7.15
CA THR A 159 -7.54 -18.45 -7.44
C THR A 159 -8.78 -18.13 -6.60
N ILE A 160 -8.84 -16.92 -6.09
CA ILE A 160 -10.06 -16.29 -5.55
C ILE A 160 -10.41 -15.13 -6.47
N ASP A 161 -11.54 -15.21 -7.14
CA ASP A 161 -12.00 -14.27 -8.14
C ASP A 161 -13.31 -13.60 -7.69
N GLY A 162 -13.24 -12.33 -7.39
CA GLY A 162 -14.39 -11.56 -6.90
C GLY A 162 -15.43 -11.26 -7.97
N ARG A 163 -15.13 -11.46 -9.28
CA ARG A 163 -16.00 -11.12 -10.42
C ARG A 163 -16.52 -9.68 -10.34
N GLY A 164 -15.63 -8.73 -10.00
CA GLY A 164 -15.92 -7.36 -9.55
C GLY A 164 -16.64 -6.44 -10.51
N GLN A 165 -16.75 -6.80 -11.80
CA GLN A 165 -17.26 -5.92 -12.87
C GLN A 165 -18.67 -5.38 -12.58
N LYS A 166 -19.56 -6.17 -11.96
CA LYS A 166 -20.89 -5.74 -11.52
C LYS A 166 -20.81 -4.52 -10.60
N TRP A 167 -19.95 -4.59 -9.61
CA TRP A 167 -19.79 -3.52 -8.61
C TRP A 167 -19.03 -2.32 -9.16
N TRP A 168 -18.11 -2.52 -10.11
CA TRP A 168 -17.44 -1.43 -10.82
C TRP A 168 -18.43 -0.61 -11.63
N SER A 169 -19.35 -1.30 -12.34
CA SER A 169 -20.42 -0.65 -13.10
C SER A 169 -21.38 0.12 -12.20
N ARG A 170 -21.76 -0.46 -11.06
CA ARG A 170 -22.59 0.22 -10.03
C ARG A 170 -21.93 1.50 -9.54
N TYR A 171 -20.64 1.41 -9.16
CA TYR A 171 -19.88 2.58 -8.73
C TYR A 171 -19.78 3.64 -9.84
N GLY A 172 -19.50 3.23 -11.07
CA GLY A 172 -19.42 4.14 -12.22
C GLY A 172 -20.69 4.94 -12.43
N ALA A 173 -21.86 4.30 -12.27
CA ALA A 173 -23.16 4.96 -12.36
C ALA A 173 -23.38 5.99 -11.23
N VAL A 174 -23.13 5.58 -9.98
CA VAL A 174 -23.22 6.49 -8.82
C VAL A 174 -22.22 7.65 -8.96
N ARG A 175 -20.98 7.36 -9.33
CA ARG A 175 -19.93 8.35 -9.48
C ARG A 175 -20.27 9.42 -10.52
N LYS A 176 -20.83 9.01 -11.66
CA LYS A 176 -21.23 9.92 -12.73
C LYS A 176 -22.29 10.92 -12.28
N ASP A 177 -23.28 10.49 -11.50
CA ASP A 177 -24.31 11.36 -10.91
C ASP A 177 -23.72 12.26 -9.83
N TYR A 178 -22.94 11.67 -8.91
CA TYR A 178 -22.42 12.36 -7.73
C TYR A 178 -21.38 13.43 -8.05
N ASP A 179 -20.55 13.23 -9.07
CA ASP A 179 -19.60 14.25 -9.51
C ASP A 179 -20.32 15.53 -9.98
N GLN A 180 -21.44 15.39 -10.68
CA GLN A 180 -22.24 16.53 -11.14
C GLN A 180 -22.94 17.28 -10.01
N ARG A 181 -23.23 16.58 -8.91
CA ARG A 181 -23.93 17.10 -7.72
C ARG A 181 -22.99 17.55 -6.60
N GLY A 182 -21.66 17.50 -6.81
CA GLY A 182 -20.67 17.80 -5.76
C GLY A 182 -20.63 16.78 -4.61
N LEU A 183 -21.09 15.56 -4.84
CA LEU A 183 -21.17 14.49 -3.85
C LEU A 183 -20.04 13.44 -4.00
N ARG A 184 -18.92 13.81 -4.64
CA ARG A 184 -17.80 12.88 -4.83
C ARG A 184 -17.39 12.18 -3.52
N TRP A 185 -17.45 12.89 -2.42
CA TRP A 185 -17.07 12.41 -1.10
C TRP A 185 -17.94 11.25 -0.57
N ALA A 186 -19.18 11.13 -1.06
CA ALA A 186 -20.13 10.10 -0.66
C ALA A 186 -20.13 8.87 -1.57
N ALA A 187 -19.60 8.98 -2.80
CA ALA A 187 -19.72 7.95 -3.82
C ALA A 187 -19.22 6.58 -3.39
N ASP A 188 -18.12 6.51 -2.64
CA ASP A 188 -17.53 5.25 -2.16
C ASP A 188 -18.37 4.58 -1.05
N TYR A 189 -19.23 5.33 -0.36
CA TYR A 189 -20.09 4.86 0.73
C TYR A 189 -21.52 4.50 0.25
N ASP A 190 -21.98 5.09 -0.83
CA ASP A 190 -23.33 4.84 -1.36
C ASP A 190 -23.32 3.78 -2.46
N ALA A 191 -22.21 3.62 -3.15
CA ALA A 191 -22.01 2.53 -4.11
C ALA A 191 -21.50 1.27 -3.39
N GLU A 192 -22.39 0.52 -2.77
CA GLU A 192 -22.01 -0.71 -2.08
C GLU A 192 -21.34 -1.72 -3.02
N ARG A 193 -20.16 -2.18 -2.61
CA ARG A 193 -19.30 -3.10 -3.36
C ARG A 193 -18.75 -4.18 -2.45
N VAL A 194 -18.66 -5.41 -2.93
CA VAL A 194 -18.08 -6.53 -2.19
C VAL A 194 -16.56 -6.44 -2.25
N ARG A 195 -15.91 -6.43 -1.07
CA ARG A 195 -14.45 -6.58 -0.94
C ARG A 195 -14.06 -8.04 -1.13
N LEU A 196 -12.81 -8.30 -1.53
CA LEU A 196 -12.43 -9.69 -1.73
C LEU A 196 -12.12 -10.39 -0.41
N MET A 197 -11.31 -9.76 0.45
CA MET A 197 -10.92 -10.33 1.74
C MET A 197 -10.88 -9.26 2.82
N VAL A 198 -11.49 -9.55 3.98
CA VAL A 198 -11.45 -8.68 5.17
C VAL A 198 -10.99 -9.48 6.38
N ILE A 199 -9.95 -8.98 7.05
CA ILE A 199 -9.44 -9.48 8.32
C ILE A 199 -9.80 -8.45 9.38
N TRP A 200 -10.70 -8.81 10.29
CA TRP A 200 -11.29 -7.92 11.27
C TRP A 200 -11.06 -8.40 12.70
N ARG A 201 -10.40 -7.60 13.54
CA ARG A 201 -10.16 -7.91 14.97
C ARG A 201 -9.58 -9.31 15.21
N SER A 202 -8.64 -9.70 14.38
CA SER A 202 -8.08 -11.04 14.34
C SER A 202 -6.57 -11.03 14.56
N SER A 203 -5.98 -12.15 14.95
CA SER A 203 -4.53 -12.24 15.16
C SER A 203 -3.95 -13.56 14.64
N ASP A 204 -2.66 -13.53 14.28
CA ASP A 204 -1.93 -14.68 13.74
C ASP A 204 -2.59 -15.19 12.43
N ILE A 205 -2.73 -14.31 11.44
CA ILE A 205 -3.37 -14.59 10.16
C ILE A 205 -2.32 -14.64 9.06
N GLN A 206 -2.43 -15.65 8.17
CA GLN A 206 -1.54 -15.84 7.03
C GLN A 206 -2.34 -15.92 5.73
N ILE A 207 -1.90 -15.19 4.72
CA ILE A 207 -2.40 -15.28 3.35
C ILE A 207 -1.18 -15.55 2.48
N GLU A 208 -1.11 -16.75 1.90
CA GLU A 208 0.11 -17.21 1.24
C GLU A 208 -0.15 -17.84 -0.13
N ASN A 209 0.63 -17.43 -1.12
CA ASN A 209 0.74 -18.08 -2.43
C ASN A 209 -0.60 -18.25 -3.17
N VAL A 210 -1.58 -17.37 -2.97
CA VAL A 210 -2.87 -17.39 -3.66
C VAL A 210 -2.96 -16.27 -4.70
N SER A 211 -3.75 -16.51 -5.75
CA SER A 211 -4.07 -15.49 -6.76
C SER A 211 -5.41 -14.84 -6.42
N LEU A 212 -5.41 -13.51 -6.28
CA LEU A 212 -6.59 -12.69 -5.97
C LEU A 212 -6.93 -11.84 -7.20
N LYS A 213 -8.16 -11.94 -7.68
CA LYS A 213 -8.57 -11.28 -8.93
C LYS A 213 -9.89 -10.58 -8.82
N ARG A 214 -10.04 -9.53 -9.61
CA ARG A 214 -11.30 -8.83 -9.88
C ARG A 214 -12.10 -8.54 -8.60
N SER A 215 -11.44 -7.97 -7.59
CA SER A 215 -12.13 -7.49 -6.39
C SER A 215 -13.18 -6.44 -6.76
N GLY A 216 -14.33 -6.45 -6.11
CA GLY A 216 -15.35 -5.42 -6.33
C GLY A 216 -14.99 -4.06 -5.73
N PHE A 217 -14.13 -4.08 -4.71
CA PHE A 217 -13.59 -2.94 -3.96
C PHE A 217 -12.17 -3.29 -3.50
N TRP A 218 -11.69 -2.84 -2.34
CA TRP A 218 -10.39 -3.20 -1.76
C TRP A 218 -10.17 -4.72 -1.74
N THR A 219 -8.97 -5.17 -2.12
CA THR A 219 -8.69 -6.60 -2.33
C THR A 219 -8.42 -7.31 -1.02
N VAL A 220 -7.42 -6.88 -0.24
CA VAL A 220 -7.13 -7.40 1.10
C VAL A 220 -7.18 -6.25 2.07
N GLN A 221 -8.10 -6.28 3.03
CA GLN A 221 -8.18 -5.27 4.07
C GLN A 221 -7.94 -5.87 5.45
N VAL A 222 -6.90 -5.39 6.12
CA VAL A 222 -6.53 -5.76 7.50
C VAL A 222 -6.97 -4.65 8.44
N VAL A 223 -7.98 -4.89 9.27
CA VAL A 223 -8.57 -3.88 10.15
C VAL A 223 -8.56 -4.32 11.60
N TYR A 224 -8.06 -3.48 12.49
CA TYR A 224 -8.02 -3.72 13.94
C TYR A 224 -7.36 -5.06 14.34
N SER A 225 -6.45 -5.54 13.51
CA SER A 225 -5.84 -6.87 13.63
C SER A 225 -4.35 -6.77 13.95
N ASP A 226 -3.77 -7.85 14.37
CA ASP A 226 -2.34 -7.90 14.67
C ASP A 226 -1.70 -9.23 14.22
N HIS A 227 -0.37 -9.18 14.00
CA HIS A 227 0.41 -10.34 13.57
C HIS A 227 -0.15 -11.00 12.31
N VAL A 228 -0.23 -10.21 11.23
CA VAL A 228 -0.74 -10.65 9.92
C VAL A 228 0.41 -10.76 8.92
N THR A 229 0.46 -11.85 8.17
CA THR A 229 1.38 -12.08 7.05
C THR A 229 0.62 -12.16 5.74
N VAL A 230 1.05 -11.40 4.75
CA VAL A 230 0.65 -11.51 3.34
C VAL A 230 1.92 -11.82 2.55
N ASP A 231 2.07 -13.05 2.05
CA ASP A 231 3.30 -13.55 1.45
C ASP A 231 3.05 -14.25 0.11
N GLY A 232 3.79 -13.88 -0.92
CA GLY A 232 3.73 -14.51 -2.23
C GLY A 232 2.37 -14.40 -2.92
N VAL A 233 1.53 -13.45 -2.54
CA VAL A 233 0.19 -13.25 -3.11
C VAL A 233 0.31 -12.56 -4.47
N LYS A 234 -0.43 -13.08 -5.45
CA LYS A 234 -0.58 -12.44 -6.75
C LYS A 234 -1.93 -11.72 -6.84
N ILE A 235 -1.91 -10.41 -7.04
CA ILE A 235 -3.11 -9.60 -7.28
C ILE A 235 -3.10 -9.16 -8.75
N SER A 236 -4.18 -9.46 -9.49
CA SER A 236 -4.27 -9.12 -10.91
C SER A 236 -5.71 -8.92 -11.38
N ASP A 237 -5.86 -8.41 -12.61
CA ASP A 237 -7.15 -8.15 -13.26
C ASP A 237 -8.06 -7.17 -12.48
N ASN A 238 -7.48 -6.39 -11.59
CA ASN A 238 -8.16 -5.39 -10.76
C ASN A 238 -8.24 -4.04 -11.48
N GLY A 239 -8.94 -3.98 -12.61
CA GLY A 239 -9.10 -2.76 -13.41
C GLY A 239 -10.18 -1.80 -12.93
N GLY A 240 -10.92 -2.13 -11.88
CA GLY A 240 -12.02 -1.33 -11.38
C GLY A 240 -11.61 -0.22 -10.40
N PRO A 241 -12.52 0.71 -10.11
CA PRO A 241 -12.25 1.82 -9.19
C PRO A 241 -12.08 1.34 -7.75
N SER A 242 -11.11 1.93 -7.04
CA SER A 242 -10.78 1.65 -5.64
C SER A 242 -10.51 0.15 -5.41
N THR A 243 -9.83 -0.51 -6.36
CA THR A 243 -9.37 -1.90 -6.20
C THR A 243 -7.95 -1.91 -5.65
N ASP A 244 -7.79 -1.33 -4.46
CA ASP A 244 -6.53 -1.30 -3.72
C ASP A 244 -6.03 -2.74 -3.48
N GLY A 245 -4.71 -2.94 -3.41
CA GLY A 245 -4.10 -4.25 -3.24
C GLY A 245 -4.21 -4.75 -1.81
N VAL A 246 -3.38 -4.22 -0.90
CA VAL A 246 -3.36 -4.57 0.51
C VAL A 246 -3.50 -3.30 1.35
N ASP A 247 -4.63 -3.16 2.03
CA ASP A 247 -4.91 -2.07 2.96
C ASP A 247 -4.69 -2.50 4.41
N ILE A 248 -3.79 -1.82 5.10
CA ILE A 248 -3.48 -2.05 6.52
C ILE A 248 -4.07 -0.89 7.30
N ASP A 249 -5.18 -1.13 8.02
CA ASP A 249 -5.96 -0.09 8.69
C ASP A 249 -6.03 -0.32 10.21
N SER A 250 -5.48 0.59 10.98
CA SER A 250 -5.49 0.55 12.46
C SER A 250 -5.02 -0.80 13.02
N SER A 251 -3.99 -1.37 12.42
CA SER A 251 -3.47 -2.72 12.67
C SER A 251 -1.99 -2.71 12.97
N SER A 252 -1.46 -3.76 13.60
CA SER A 252 -0.08 -3.80 14.04
C SER A 252 0.63 -5.12 13.77
N TYR A 253 1.97 -5.09 13.71
CA TYR A 253 2.82 -6.24 13.44
C TYR A 253 2.48 -6.96 12.13
N VAL A 254 2.30 -6.19 11.06
CA VAL A 254 1.92 -6.70 9.73
C VAL A 254 3.15 -6.84 8.83
N LEU A 255 3.24 -7.96 8.14
CA LEU A 255 4.26 -8.26 7.13
C LEU A 255 3.60 -8.45 5.77
N VAL A 256 4.04 -7.69 4.76
CA VAL A 256 3.65 -7.85 3.36
C VAL A 256 4.92 -8.08 2.54
N GLN A 257 5.07 -9.26 1.95
CA GLN A 257 6.31 -9.61 1.23
C GLN A 257 6.07 -10.50 0.02
N HIS A 258 7.03 -10.47 -0.93
CA HIS A 258 7.10 -11.30 -2.13
C HIS A 258 5.82 -11.30 -2.99
N CYS A 259 4.99 -10.26 -2.84
CA CYS A 259 3.75 -10.12 -3.59
C CYS A 259 4.01 -9.57 -5.00
N ASP A 260 3.18 -10.00 -5.97
CA ASP A 260 3.14 -9.47 -7.34
C ASP A 260 1.78 -8.80 -7.56
N ILE A 261 1.75 -7.45 -7.57
CA ILE A 261 0.52 -6.66 -7.51
C ILE A 261 0.34 -5.83 -8.79
N ASP A 262 -0.83 -6.02 -9.43
CA ASP A 262 -1.31 -5.24 -10.57
C ASP A 262 -2.77 -4.86 -10.34
N ASN A 263 -3.02 -3.60 -9.99
CA ASN A 263 -4.35 -3.11 -9.67
C ASN A 263 -4.63 -1.71 -10.26
N ASN A 264 -5.71 -1.04 -9.84
CA ASN A 264 -6.07 0.28 -10.39
C ASN A 264 -5.93 1.43 -9.37
N ASP A 265 -5.88 1.14 -8.07
CA ASP A 265 -5.69 2.14 -7.02
C ASP A 265 -4.43 1.83 -6.19
N ASP A 266 -4.29 2.27 -4.95
CA ASP A 266 -3.10 2.05 -4.13
C ASP A 266 -2.72 0.57 -4.02
N ASP A 267 -1.42 0.26 -4.10
CA ASP A 267 -0.98 -1.13 -4.12
C ASP A 267 -0.82 -1.70 -2.71
N ILE A 268 0.02 -1.09 -1.89
CA ILE A 268 0.11 -1.40 -0.47
C ILE A 268 -0.12 -0.10 0.29
N CYS A 269 -1.22 -0.04 1.02
CA CYS A 269 -1.70 1.20 1.63
C CYS A 269 -1.86 1.08 3.14
N LEU A 270 -1.32 2.05 3.87
CA LEU A 270 -1.46 2.16 5.32
C LEU A 270 -2.50 3.24 5.63
N LYS A 271 -3.48 2.88 6.45
CA LYS A 271 -4.63 3.71 6.82
C LYS A 271 -4.87 3.62 8.32
N SER A 272 -5.52 4.62 8.92
CA SER A 272 -5.84 4.62 10.36
C SER A 272 -7.10 5.41 10.70
N GLY A 273 -8.08 5.37 9.81
CA GLY A 273 -9.36 6.05 10.01
C GLY A 273 -9.43 7.46 9.45
N ARG A 274 -10.68 7.93 9.31
CA ARG A 274 -11.04 9.16 8.61
C ARG A 274 -11.75 10.15 9.51
N ASP A 275 -11.25 11.39 9.52
CA ASP A 275 -11.89 12.57 10.10
C ASP A 275 -12.31 12.36 11.57
N SER A 276 -13.47 12.88 11.98
CA SER A 276 -13.98 12.79 13.35
C SER A 276 -14.13 11.33 13.83
N ASP A 277 -14.55 10.41 12.97
CA ASP A 277 -14.69 8.99 13.33
C ASP A 277 -13.33 8.33 13.58
N GLY A 278 -12.37 8.57 12.70
CA GLY A 278 -11.02 8.06 12.88
C GLY A 278 -10.33 8.62 14.13
N LEU A 279 -10.52 9.92 14.42
CA LEU A 279 -10.04 10.57 15.66
C LEU A 279 -10.74 10.02 16.91
N ARG A 280 -12.01 9.65 16.83
CA ARG A 280 -12.77 8.98 17.92
C ARG A 280 -12.19 7.60 18.22
N VAL A 281 -11.93 6.80 17.19
CA VAL A 281 -11.34 5.46 17.32
C VAL A 281 -9.90 5.53 17.83
N ASN A 282 -9.12 6.47 17.30
CA ASN A 282 -7.74 6.80 17.71
C ASN A 282 -6.84 5.57 17.85
N ARG A 283 -6.87 4.68 16.86
CA ARG A 283 -6.03 3.46 16.83
C ARG A 283 -5.04 3.55 15.66
N PRO A 284 -3.73 3.52 15.93
CA PRO A 284 -2.72 3.66 14.88
C PRO A 284 -2.56 2.38 14.04
N THR A 285 -1.97 2.56 12.87
CA THR A 285 -1.28 1.50 12.12
C THR A 285 0.20 1.60 12.44
N GLU A 286 0.78 0.49 12.95
CA GLU A 286 2.16 0.52 13.42
C GLU A 286 2.87 -0.83 13.34
N TYR A 287 4.20 -0.81 13.37
CA TYR A 287 5.05 -2.01 13.26
C TYR A 287 4.75 -2.79 11.97
N VAL A 288 4.88 -2.11 10.83
CA VAL A 288 4.60 -2.68 9.51
C VAL A 288 5.90 -2.85 8.74
N VAL A 289 6.10 -4.03 8.16
CA VAL A 289 7.21 -4.32 7.22
C VAL A 289 6.63 -4.67 5.86
N ILE A 290 7.09 -3.97 4.83
CA ILE A 290 6.71 -4.16 3.43
C ILE A 290 7.99 -4.43 2.66
N ARG A 291 8.21 -5.65 2.16
CA ARG A 291 9.49 -5.95 1.53
C ARG A 291 9.40 -6.89 0.34
N ASP A 292 10.38 -6.71 -0.56
CA ASP A 292 10.62 -7.62 -1.67
C ASP A 292 9.37 -7.84 -2.55
N ASN A 293 8.50 -6.81 -2.70
CA ASN A 293 7.31 -6.84 -3.52
C ASN A 293 7.57 -6.27 -4.91
N LEU A 294 6.88 -6.81 -5.91
CA LEU A 294 6.84 -6.35 -7.28
C LEU A 294 5.49 -5.71 -7.58
N ILE A 295 5.48 -4.42 -7.86
CA ILE A 295 4.29 -3.65 -8.18
C ILE A 295 4.33 -3.29 -9.67
N ARG A 296 3.29 -3.70 -10.42
CA ARG A 296 3.28 -3.55 -11.88
C ARG A 296 2.47 -2.35 -12.35
N ARG A 297 1.35 -2.09 -11.70
CA ARG A 297 0.45 -0.98 -12.01
C ARG A 297 -0.39 -0.67 -10.77
N GLY A 298 -0.67 0.60 -10.55
CA GLY A 298 -1.51 1.02 -9.42
C GLY A 298 -1.49 2.53 -9.20
N GLY A 299 -2.04 2.93 -8.08
CA GLY A 299 -2.07 4.31 -7.62
C GLY A 299 -0.76 4.76 -6.97
N GLY A 300 -0.13 3.87 -6.21
CA GLY A 300 1.14 4.10 -5.53
C GLY A 300 1.73 2.82 -4.96
N VAL A 301 3.05 2.64 -5.10
CA VAL A 301 3.76 1.43 -4.66
C VAL A 301 3.57 1.20 -3.16
N VAL A 302 3.84 2.22 -2.35
CA VAL A 302 3.50 2.26 -0.93
C VAL A 302 2.85 3.60 -0.64
N SER A 303 1.61 3.56 -0.16
CA SER A 303 0.80 4.73 0.16
C SER A 303 0.53 4.86 1.65
N PHE A 304 0.67 6.05 2.18
CA PHE A 304 0.34 6.43 3.55
C PHE A 304 -0.88 7.35 3.52
N GLY A 305 -2.03 6.85 3.97
CA GLY A 305 -3.29 7.59 3.94
C GLY A 305 -4.16 7.31 2.70
N SER A 306 -5.13 8.20 2.41
CA SER A 306 -5.43 9.50 3.05
C SER A 306 -6.06 9.40 4.46
N GLU A 307 -6.49 8.27 4.89
CA GLU A 307 -7.09 8.04 6.20
C GLU A 307 -5.98 7.92 7.26
N THR A 308 -5.63 9.04 7.92
CA THR A 308 -4.48 9.15 8.84
C THR A 308 -4.88 9.42 10.30
N SER A 309 -6.18 9.48 10.62
CA SER A 309 -6.68 10.06 11.87
C SER A 309 -6.18 9.37 13.15
N GLY A 310 -5.98 8.04 13.13
CA GLY A 310 -5.42 7.29 14.26
C GLY A 310 -3.89 7.30 14.32
N GLY A 311 -3.24 7.83 13.28
CA GLY A 311 -1.78 7.84 13.15
C GLY A 311 -1.18 6.60 12.45
N ILE A 312 -0.03 6.79 11.81
CA ILE A 312 0.76 5.73 11.16
C ILE A 312 2.21 5.90 11.62
N ARG A 313 2.83 4.85 12.14
CA ARG A 313 4.23 4.92 12.62
C ARG A 313 4.94 3.57 12.62
N HIS A 314 6.27 3.59 12.79
CA HIS A 314 7.11 2.39 12.84
C HIS A 314 6.90 1.55 11.58
N VAL A 315 7.19 2.14 10.41
CA VAL A 315 7.03 1.49 9.10
C VAL A 315 8.39 1.32 8.44
N VAL A 316 8.67 0.13 7.95
CA VAL A 316 9.89 -0.19 7.19
C VAL A 316 9.52 -0.82 5.86
N ALA A 317 9.86 -0.15 4.75
CA ALA A 317 9.68 -0.66 3.40
C ALA A 317 11.06 -0.97 2.78
N LEU A 318 11.30 -2.22 2.38
CA LEU A 318 12.61 -2.70 1.91
C LEU A 318 12.50 -3.33 0.52
N ASN A 319 13.42 -2.98 -0.37
CA ASN A 319 13.64 -3.65 -1.66
C ASN A 319 12.38 -3.78 -2.54
N ASN A 320 11.42 -2.88 -2.40
CA ASN A 320 10.23 -2.93 -3.25
C ASN A 320 10.55 -2.37 -4.64
N GLN A 321 9.90 -2.93 -5.65
CA GLN A 321 10.05 -2.53 -7.04
C GLN A 321 8.71 -2.09 -7.60
N GLY A 322 8.67 -0.93 -8.29
CA GLY A 322 7.47 -0.40 -8.92
C GLY A 322 7.70 -0.09 -10.40
N THR A 323 6.78 -0.52 -11.25
CA THR A 323 6.83 -0.25 -12.69
C THR A 323 5.45 0.23 -13.17
N GLY A 324 5.37 1.43 -13.76
CA GLY A 324 4.13 1.92 -14.38
C GLY A 324 3.01 2.28 -13.40
N THR A 325 3.27 2.37 -12.09
CA THR A 325 2.34 2.95 -11.11
C THR A 325 2.25 4.47 -11.31
N LYS A 326 1.17 5.09 -10.88
CA LYS A 326 1.02 6.57 -10.98
C LYS A 326 2.00 7.30 -10.06
N GLU A 327 2.18 6.78 -8.85
CA GLU A 327 3.07 7.31 -7.83
C GLU A 327 3.95 6.20 -7.24
N GLY A 328 5.10 6.58 -6.68
CA GLY A 328 6.01 5.66 -6.00
C GLY A 328 5.68 5.59 -4.51
N ILE A 329 6.42 6.34 -3.69
CA ILE A 329 6.14 6.51 -2.26
C ILE A 329 5.24 7.72 -2.10
N ARG A 330 4.06 7.48 -1.55
CA ARG A 330 2.96 8.43 -1.53
C ARG A 330 2.49 8.71 -0.10
N PHE A 331 2.66 9.95 0.35
CA PHE A 331 2.09 10.45 1.60
C PHE A 331 0.93 11.38 1.27
N LYS A 332 -0.27 11.05 1.70
CA LYS A 332 -1.47 11.85 1.43
C LYS A 332 -2.36 11.97 2.66
N SER A 333 -2.83 13.19 2.93
CA SER A 333 -3.80 13.50 3.97
C SER A 333 -4.64 14.72 3.60
N ALA A 334 -5.61 15.08 4.40
CA ALA A 334 -6.45 16.24 4.21
C ALA A 334 -6.56 17.04 5.52
N LYS A 335 -7.00 18.30 5.45
CA LYS A 335 -7.08 19.22 6.61
C LYS A 335 -8.06 18.77 7.71
N THR A 336 -8.83 17.72 7.47
CA THR A 336 -9.80 17.15 8.43
C THR A 336 -9.38 15.79 8.97
N ARG A 337 -8.31 15.20 8.44
CA ARG A 337 -7.89 13.84 8.82
C ARG A 337 -7.24 13.79 10.20
N GLY A 338 -6.38 14.76 10.52
CA GLY A 338 -5.56 14.70 11.73
C GLY A 338 -4.60 13.52 11.78
N GLY A 339 -4.17 13.18 12.99
CA GLY A 339 -3.21 12.11 13.22
C GLY A 339 -1.79 12.48 12.80
N TYR A 340 -1.02 11.46 12.46
CA TYR A 340 0.39 11.60 12.10
C TYR A 340 0.87 10.49 11.18
N VAL A 341 1.96 10.76 10.44
CA VAL A 341 2.78 9.73 9.79
C VAL A 341 4.24 10.00 10.15
N HIS A 342 4.87 9.13 10.93
CA HIS A 342 6.26 9.30 11.33
C HIS A 342 7.00 8.00 11.59
N ASP A 343 8.32 8.09 11.76
CA ASP A 343 9.22 6.94 11.91
C ASP A 343 9.04 5.93 10.76
N VAL A 344 9.28 6.45 9.56
CA VAL A 344 9.17 5.69 8.30
C VAL A 344 10.56 5.56 7.68
N LEU A 345 10.95 4.33 7.37
CA LEU A 345 12.15 4.02 6.60
C LEU A 345 11.78 3.31 5.30
N VAL A 346 12.16 3.90 4.17
CA VAL A 346 12.11 3.26 2.86
C VAL A 346 13.54 3.05 2.37
N ARG A 347 13.91 1.82 2.02
CA ARG A 347 15.26 1.46 1.56
C ARG A 347 15.24 0.49 0.39
N GLY A 348 16.18 0.66 -0.54
CA GLY A 348 16.37 -0.25 -1.67
C GLY A 348 15.24 -0.17 -2.71
N LEU A 349 14.58 0.98 -2.82
CA LEU A 349 13.46 1.20 -3.72
C LEU A 349 13.92 1.30 -5.18
N LYS A 350 13.27 0.58 -6.08
CA LYS A 350 13.48 0.70 -7.53
C LYS A 350 12.18 1.08 -8.21
N LEU A 351 12.19 2.21 -8.93
CA LEU A 351 11.03 2.72 -9.67
C LEU A 351 11.38 2.90 -11.14
N GLU A 352 10.56 2.35 -12.01
CA GLU A 352 10.71 2.46 -13.46
C GLU A 352 9.40 2.92 -14.10
N ASN A 353 9.48 4.00 -14.89
CA ASN A 353 8.30 4.61 -15.54
C ASN A 353 7.18 4.95 -14.54
N VAL A 354 7.56 5.53 -13.40
CA VAL A 354 6.67 6.04 -12.37
C VAL A 354 6.66 7.56 -12.45
N PRO A 355 5.58 8.19 -12.93
CA PRO A 355 5.51 9.64 -13.16
C PRO A 355 5.86 10.49 -11.95
N LEU A 356 5.40 10.09 -10.75
CA LEU A 356 5.56 10.84 -9.50
C LEU A 356 6.18 9.95 -8.41
N PRO A 357 7.51 9.75 -8.41
CA PRO A 357 8.17 8.80 -7.50
C PRO A 357 8.06 9.16 -6.01
N PHE A 358 8.07 10.46 -5.66
CA PHE A 358 8.03 10.93 -4.27
C PHE A 358 6.99 12.02 -4.09
N THR A 359 5.86 11.67 -3.48
CA THR A 359 4.69 12.55 -3.31
C THR A 359 4.33 12.75 -1.85
N PHE A 360 4.12 14.01 -1.46
CA PHE A 360 3.67 14.40 -0.13
C PHE A 360 2.59 15.48 -0.27
N THR A 361 1.39 15.25 0.26
CA THR A 361 0.33 16.25 0.24
C THR A 361 -0.54 16.21 1.50
N LEU A 362 -0.76 17.37 2.11
CA LEU A 362 -1.63 17.56 3.27
C LEU A 362 -3.01 18.14 2.91
N ASN A 363 -3.28 18.33 1.63
CA ASN A 363 -4.60 18.76 1.12
C ASN A 363 -5.01 17.93 -0.10
N TRP A 364 -5.00 16.60 0.09
CA TRP A 364 -5.27 15.67 -0.98
C TRP A 364 -6.76 15.65 -1.38
N ASN A 365 -7.01 15.71 -2.69
CA ASN A 365 -8.31 15.52 -3.33
C ASN A 365 -9.49 16.16 -2.57
N PRO A 366 -9.62 17.50 -2.58
CA PRO A 366 -10.64 18.19 -1.80
C PRO A 366 -12.08 17.73 -2.07
N SER A 367 -12.41 17.35 -3.31
CA SER A 367 -13.76 16.87 -3.66
C SER A 367 -14.13 15.55 -3.00
N TYR A 368 -13.13 14.70 -2.71
CA TYR A 368 -13.30 13.46 -1.93
C TYR A 368 -13.19 13.70 -0.43
N SER A 369 -12.28 14.58 -0.02
CA SER A 369 -11.90 14.72 1.38
C SER A 369 -12.88 15.50 2.23
N TYR A 370 -13.54 16.51 1.64
CA TYR A 370 -14.42 17.43 2.41
C TYR A 370 -15.89 17.16 2.12
N ALA A 371 -16.55 16.55 3.10
CA ALA A 371 -17.96 16.23 3.00
C ALA A 371 -18.82 17.47 3.32
N THR A 372 -19.76 17.78 2.44
CA THR A 372 -20.74 18.84 2.64
C THR A 372 -22.13 18.36 2.24
N ILE A 373 -23.04 18.23 3.20
CA ILE A 373 -24.41 17.82 2.95
C ILE A 373 -25.15 18.99 2.27
N PRO A 374 -25.78 18.77 1.11
CA PRO A 374 -26.55 19.84 0.44
C PRO A 374 -27.69 20.36 1.31
N ALA A 375 -27.89 21.67 1.31
CA ALA A 375 -28.98 22.30 2.06
C ALA A 375 -30.35 21.78 1.61
N GLY A 376 -31.23 21.49 2.57
CA GLY A 376 -32.58 20.99 2.30
C GLY A 376 -32.70 19.52 1.92
N MET A 377 -31.60 18.77 1.95
CA MET A 377 -31.61 17.33 1.70
C MET A 377 -32.38 16.60 2.80
N LYS A 378 -33.34 15.78 2.41
CA LYS A 378 -34.11 14.89 3.31
C LYS A 378 -33.51 13.48 3.30
N ASP A 379 -33.77 12.71 4.34
CA ASP A 379 -33.37 11.29 4.45
C ASP A 379 -31.85 11.06 4.30
N VAL A 380 -31.08 11.92 4.95
CA VAL A 380 -29.59 11.83 4.94
C VAL A 380 -29.15 10.55 5.65
N PRO A 381 -28.35 9.69 4.98
CA PRO A 381 -27.80 8.50 5.62
C PRO A 381 -26.96 8.84 6.86
N ALA A 382 -27.03 8.04 7.92
CA ALA A 382 -26.30 8.29 9.16
C ALA A 382 -24.78 8.46 8.95
N TYR A 383 -24.19 7.66 8.03
CA TYR A 383 -22.76 7.78 7.73
C TYR A 383 -22.39 9.06 6.98
N TRP A 384 -23.33 9.72 6.28
CA TRP A 384 -23.09 11.06 5.73
C TRP A 384 -22.90 12.10 6.85
N THR A 385 -23.70 11.99 7.91
CA THR A 385 -23.53 12.84 9.09
C THR A 385 -22.17 12.60 9.74
N VAL A 386 -21.74 11.35 9.86
CA VAL A 386 -20.38 11.02 10.36
C VAL A 386 -19.30 11.67 9.50
N LEU A 387 -19.41 11.54 8.17
CA LEU A 387 -18.44 12.10 7.22
C LEU A 387 -18.37 13.63 7.23
N SER A 388 -19.51 14.29 7.47
CA SER A 388 -19.62 15.76 7.50
C SER A 388 -19.43 16.36 8.90
N THR A 389 -19.24 15.52 9.94
CA THR A 389 -18.99 16.00 11.30
C THR A 389 -17.64 16.73 11.35
N PRO A 390 -17.61 18.02 11.70
CA PRO A 390 -16.38 18.79 11.72
C PRO A 390 -15.43 18.30 12.81
N VAL A 391 -14.15 18.38 12.52
CA VAL A 391 -13.08 18.19 13.52
C VAL A 391 -12.90 19.47 14.31
N VAL A 392 -13.05 19.40 15.62
CA VAL A 392 -12.98 20.58 16.52
C VAL A 392 -11.95 20.32 17.63
N PRO A 393 -11.03 21.25 17.88
CA PRO A 393 -10.72 22.43 17.06
C PRO A 393 -10.13 22.04 15.70
N ALA A 394 -10.18 22.94 14.70
CA ALA A 394 -9.78 22.65 13.33
C ALA A 394 -8.33 22.15 13.19
N GLU A 395 -7.44 22.63 14.05
CA GLU A 395 -6.01 22.27 14.08
C GLU A 395 -5.79 20.77 14.35
N ARG A 396 -6.71 20.10 15.04
CA ARG A 396 -6.68 18.64 15.22
C ARG A 396 -6.87 17.87 13.91
N GLY A 397 -7.39 18.53 12.89
CA GLY A 397 -7.54 17.97 11.55
C GLY A 397 -6.25 17.98 10.74
N PHE A 398 -5.21 18.70 11.13
CA PHE A 398 -3.95 18.74 10.41
C PHE A 398 -3.09 17.53 10.74
N CYS A 399 -2.76 16.74 9.72
CA CYS A 399 -1.89 15.59 9.88
C CYS A 399 -0.42 16.01 10.02
N ASP A 400 0.33 15.31 10.85
CA ASP A 400 1.76 15.54 11.10
C ASP A 400 2.63 14.56 10.30
N PHE A 401 3.24 15.01 9.19
CA PHE A 401 4.21 14.23 8.44
C PHE A 401 5.63 14.60 8.88
N ARG A 402 6.34 13.66 9.51
CA ARG A 402 7.69 13.91 10.01
C ARG A 402 8.53 12.63 10.18
N ASP A 403 9.82 12.80 10.38
CA ASP A 403 10.77 11.70 10.65
C ASP A 403 10.68 10.59 9.61
N ILE A 404 10.86 10.96 8.34
CA ILE A 404 10.77 10.06 7.19
C ILE A 404 12.16 9.97 6.54
N ARG A 405 12.65 8.75 6.31
CA ARG A 405 13.91 8.49 5.62
C ARG A 405 13.69 7.61 4.40
N ILE A 406 14.15 8.08 3.25
CA ILE A 406 14.16 7.34 1.97
C ILE A 406 15.61 7.21 1.54
N GLU A 407 16.11 5.97 1.50
CA GLU A 407 17.51 5.73 1.18
C GLU A 407 17.72 4.59 0.18
N ASP A 408 18.85 4.65 -0.53
CA ASP A 408 19.25 3.66 -1.53
C ASP A 408 18.17 3.47 -2.60
N ALA A 409 17.66 4.57 -3.19
CA ALA A 409 16.60 4.52 -4.19
C ALA A 409 17.10 4.83 -5.59
N THR A 410 16.59 4.09 -6.57
CA THR A 410 16.84 4.33 -7.99
C THR A 410 15.52 4.57 -8.73
N VAL A 411 15.45 5.66 -9.48
CA VAL A 411 14.26 6.07 -10.24
C VAL A 411 14.63 6.34 -11.69
N THR A 412 13.86 5.80 -12.63
CA THR A 412 13.97 6.09 -14.06
C THR A 412 12.60 6.39 -14.66
N GLY A 413 12.55 7.28 -15.65
CA GLY A 413 11.32 7.59 -16.39
C GLY A 413 10.27 8.35 -15.58
N ALA A 414 10.67 9.21 -14.63
CA ALA A 414 9.76 10.08 -13.90
C ALA A 414 9.35 11.31 -14.72
N ASN A 415 8.13 11.82 -14.53
CA ASN A 415 7.76 13.13 -15.06
C ASN A 415 8.23 14.23 -14.09
N LYS A 416 7.95 14.06 -12.81
CA LYS A 416 8.30 15.02 -11.77
C LYS A 416 8.80 14.29 -10.53
N ILE A 417 10.10 14.46 -10.18
CA ILE A 417 10.74 13.63 -9.17
C ILE A 417 10.18 13.92 -7.77
N PHE A 418 10.12 15.19 -7.37
CA PHE A 418 9.54 15.60 -6.09
C PHE A 418 8.22 16.35 -6.31
N THR A 419 7.19 15.95 -5.57
CA THR A 419 5.92 16.67 -5.46
C THR A 419 5.54 16.73 -4.00
N ALA A 420 5.95 17.80 -3.31
CA ALA A 420 5.69 17.95 -1.89
C ALA A 420 4.96 19.28 -1.60
N SER A 421 3.82 19.17 -0.91
CA SER A 421 3.02 20.31 -0.48
C SER A 421 2.50 20.07 0.94
N GLY A 422 3.16 20.69 1.91
CA GLY A 422 2.67 20.81 3.27
C GLY A 422 1.55 21.85 3.40
N LEU A 423 1.35 22.35 4.60
CA LEU A 423 0.44 23.46 4.88
C LEU A 423 1.23 24.59 5.56
N PRO A 424 0.83 25.86 5.41
CA PRO A 424 1.42 26.95 6.19
C PRO A 424 1.39 26.69 7.69
N GLU A 425 0.28 26.12 8.18
CA GLU A 425 0.05 25.81 9.59
C GLU A 425 0.72 24.50 10.03
N LYS A 426 1.07 23.63 9.06
CA LYS A 426 1.64 22.28 9.31
C LYS A 426 2.63 21.91 8.22
N PRO A 427 3.87 22.36 8.30
CA PRO A 427 4.91 21.93 7.34
C PRO A 427 5.24 20.45 7.48
N ILE A 428 5.82 19.87 6.43
CA ILE A 428 6.36 18.50 6.44
C ILE A 428 7.78 18.57 7.00
N VAL A 429 8.07 17.83 8.08
CA VAL A 429 9.27 18.06 8.90
C VAL A 429 10.21 16.88 8.92
N ASN A 430 11.52 17.13 8.91
CA ASN A 430 12.58 16.14 9.11
C ASN A 430 12.46 14.94 8.14
N VAL A 431 12.59 15.25 6.85
CA VAL A 431 12.66 14.23 5.79
C VAL A 431 14.09 14.13 5.28
N THR A 432 14.61 12.92 5.19
CA THR A 432 15.94 12.65 4.66
C THR A 432 15.87 11.78 3.42
N PHE A 433 16.46 12.23 2.33
CA PHE A 433 16.80 11.41 1.18
C PHE A 433 18.29 11.11 1.20
N ALA A 434 18.67 9.84 1.10
CA ALA A 434 20.07 9.42 1.13
C ALA A 434 20.40 8.43 0.02
N ASN A 435 21.51 8.62 -0.69
CA ASN A 435 21.94 7.74 -1.79
C ASN A 435 20.84 7.55 -2.85
N VAL A 436 20.20 8.62 -3.31
CA VAL A 436 19.12 8.56 -4.30
C VAL A 436 19.64 8.98 -5.66
N THR A 437 19.40 8.16 -6.68
CA THR A 437 19.62 8.51 -8.08
C THR A 437 18.29 8.50 -8.80
N ALA A 438 17.90 9.64 -9.40
CA ALA A 438 16.62 9.73 -10.10
C ALA A 438 16.77 10.41 -11.46
N GLN A 439 16.04 9.89 -12.45
CA GLN A 439 15.96 10.47 -13.81
C GLN A 439 14.51 10.78 -14.15
N GLY A 440 14.26 11.97 -14.69
CA GLY A 440 12.93 12.42 -15.05
C GLY A 440 12.90 13.64 -15.95
N ASP A 441 11.70 14.16 -16.21
CA ASP A 441 11.54 15.37 -17.00
C ASP A 441 11.93 16.61 -16.19
N SER A 442 11.54 16.69 -14.92
CA SER A 442 11.85 17.79 -14.00
C SER A 442 12.16 17.32 -12.57
N ALA A 443 12.94 18.13 -11.85
CA ALA A 443 13.25 17.87 -10.45
C ALA A 443 12.03 18.07 -9.53
N GLY A 444 11.12 18.98 -9.89
CA GLY A 444 9.87 19.17 -9.21
C GLY A 444 9.87 20.29 -8.15
N SER A 445 9.00 20.12 -7.12
CA SER A 445 8.79 21.17 -6.12
C SER A 445 8.58 20.65 -4.71
N ILE A 446 9.04 21.43 -3.73
CA ILE A 446 8.86 21.22 -2.29
C ILE A 446 8.32 22.54 -1.72
N GLU A 447 7.16 22.50 -1.08
CA GLU A 447 6.49 23.65 -0.50
C GLU A 447 6.01 23.35 0.92
N TYR A 448 6.15 24.32 1.82
CA TYR A 448 5.84 24.20 3.25
C TYR A 448 6.51 22.97 3.88
N ALA A 449 7.83 22.94 3.85
CA ALA A 449 8.68 21.90 4.41
C ALA A 449 9.73 22.50 5.36
N SER A 450 10.18 21.74 6.36
CA SER A 450 11.31 22.12 7.19
C SER A 450 12.25 20.97 7.52
N ASP A 451 13.54 21.29 7.62
CA ASP A 451 14.60 20.37 8.03
C ASP A 451 14.74 19.13 7.12
N TRP A 452 14.69 19.34 5.81
CA TRP A 452 14.92 18.28 4.83
C TRP A 452 16.40 18.16 4.45
N LYS A 453 16.91 16.93 4.42
CA LYS A 453 18.28 16.59 4.06
C LYS A 453 18.35 15.82 2.75
N MET A 454 19.37 16.17 1.92
CA MET A 454 19.63 15.55 0.62
C MET A 454 21.05 14.94 0.58
N GLU A 455 21.28 13.88 1.31
CA GLU A 455 22.57 13.20 1.46
C GLU A 455 22.88 12.35 0.20
N ASN A 456 23.86 12.76 -0.62
CA ASN A 456 24.22 12.06 -1.86
C ASN A 456 23.02 11.81 -2.80
N VAL A 457 22.18 12.85 -3.00
CA VAL A 457 21.03 12.81 -3.93
C VAL A 457 21.44 13.43 -5.26
N ARG A 458 21.27 12.68 -6.35
CA ARG A 458 21.61 13.10 -7.71
C ARG A 458 20.41 12.94 -8.63
N LEU A 459 20.02 14.05 -9.22
CA LEU A 459 18.92 14.08 -10.19
C LEU A 459 19.50 14.34 -11.59
N ARG A 460 18.90 13.70 -12.58
CA ARG A 460 19.17 13.97 -13.98
C ARG A 460 17.86 14.27 -14.69
N THR A 461 17.67 15.51 -15.12
CA THR A 461 16.41 15.98 -15.68
C THR A 461 16.59 16.59 -17.09
N TYR A 462 15.52 16.63 -17.87
CA TYR A 462 15.56 17.24 -19.20
C TYR A 462 15.69 18.75 -19.13
N ASP A 463 14.99 19.41 -18.22
CA ASP A 463 15.09 20.86 -18.01
C ASP A 463 16.41 21.30 -17.37
N GLY A 464 17.01 20.46 -16.53
CA GLY A 464 18.22 20.79 -15.77
C GLY A 464 17.96 21.79 -14.64
N ASP A 465 16.72 22.14 -14.39
CA ASP A 465 16.35 23.11 -13.37
C ASP A 465 16.44 22.52 -11.95
N PRO A 466 16.84 23.32 -10.94
CA PRO A 466 16.84 22.85 -9.55
C PRO A 466 15.43 22.58 -9.04
N VAL A 467 15.33 21.82 -7.93
CA VAL A 467 14.05 21.66 -7.21
C VAL A 467 13.53 23.02 -6.79
N LYS A 468 12.28 23.34 -7.13
CA LYS A 468 11.64 24.59 -6.70
C LYS A 468 11.23 24.47 -5.23
N ILE A 469 11.99 25.12 -4.34
CA ILE A 469 11.72 25.16 -2.90
C ILE A 469 11.06 26.50 -2.55
N THR A 470 9.85 26.46 -1.98
CA THR A 470 9.09 27.66 -1.60
C THR A 470 8.49 27.52 -0.21
N ASN A 471 8.34 28.64 0.51
CA ASN A 471 7.70 28.68 1.82
C ASN A 471 8.25 27.63 2.82
N SER A 472 9.54 27.35 2.74
CA SER A 472 10.20 26.25 3.45
C SER A 472 11.45 26.73 4.19
N GLN A 473 11.85 26.02 5.25
CA GLN A 473 13.00 26.38 6.08
C GLN A 473 13.97 25.19 6.21
N ASN A 474 15.28 25.44 6.11
CA ASN A 474 16.34 24.41 6.24
C ASN A 474 16.13 23.19 5.31
N VAL A 475 15.76 23.45 4.06
CA VAL A 475 15.59 22.39 3.04
C VAL A 475 16.79 22.42 2.11
N GLU A 476 17.55 21.33 2.08
CA GLU A 476 18.68 21.17 1.19
C GLU A 476 18.21 20.93 -0.26
N SER A 477 18.95 21.41 -1.23
CA SER A 477 18.70 21.14 -2.65
C SER A 477 19.60 20.02 -3.14
N PRO A 478 19.07 19.00 -3.84
CA PRO A 478 19.91 17.96 -4.43
C PRO A 478 20.74 18.49 -5.61
N VAL A 479 21.76 17.72 -6.00
CA VAL A 479 22.50 17.99 -7.23
C VAL A 479 21.62 17.64 -8.43
N VAL A 480 21.36 18.62 -9.30
CA VAL A 480 20.60 18.43 -10.55
C VAL A 480 21.55 18.58 -11.74
N LEU A 481 21.55 17.61 -12.62
CA LEU A 481 22.29 17.60 -13.87
C LEU A 481 21.31 17.56 -15.03
N ARG A 482 21.58 18.31 -16.08
CA ARG A 482 20.82 18.22 -17.32
C ARG A 482 21.12 16.89 -18.03
N LYS A 483 20.08 16.24 -18.56
CA LYS A 483 20.19 14.97 -19.28
C LYS A 483 20.75 15.16 -20.69
#